data_d165e6f5d97338a0b53746989d248099
#
_entry.id   d165e6f5d97338a0b53746989d248099
#
_cell.length_a   1.000
_cell.length_b   1.000
_cell.length_c   1.000
_cell.angle_alpha   90.00
_cell.angle_beta   90.00
_cell.angle_gamma   90.00
#
_symmetry.space_group_name_H-M   'P 1'
#
loop_
_entity.id
_entity.type
_entity.pdbx_description
1 polymer ?
#
loop_
_entity_poly.entity_id
_entity_poly.type
_entity_poly.pdbx_seq_one_letter_code
_entity_poly.pdbx_strand_id
1 'polypeptide(L)'
;MDLKTKLYQMFILGTDGNGYKEALKNGLGGMIFFTKDIHTQKQFRELVSEIKSEALIKPFLSIDQEGGRVERTENIHNGKKYLSAKFAFEKGEIFLEKQTLEIANELKSYGLNLNFAPCIDVNTNPNNPIIGERAFSNNVEDVIKGEKIVSQTYRENGIIPCVKHFPGHGDANADSHLTLPEIDLPLDEMEKTHIRPFEACAKNIEMVMVAHLHCTCFEKENIPTSLSKKAISYLRNKLGFNGIAISDDMVMKGVAMQGNTPSEVCEKGIRAGLNMFIYRNSLPETIEIIETIAQKATVDKELKQNIEKSFELISSLKQSML
;
A
#
# COMPACT_ATOMS: atom_id res chain seq x y z
N MET A 1 4.19 -23.16 11.52
CA MET A 1 4.72 -22.45 10.32
C MET A 1 6.12 -21.98 10.66
N ASP A 2 7.08 -22.23 9.78
CA ASP A 2 8.46 -21.80 10.00
C ASP A 2 8.66 -20.30 9.81
N LEU A 3 9.81 -19.79 10.23
CA LEU A 3 10.10 -18.34 10.21
C LEU A 3 10.21 -17.79 8.78
N LYS A 4 10.74 -18.59 7.85
CA LYS A 4 10.88 -18.21 6.44
C LYS A 4 9.51 -17.99 5.81
N THR A 5 8.59 -18.91 5.98
CA THR A 5 7.20 -18.77 5.49
C THR A 5 6.51 -17.56 6.12
N LYS A 6 6.70 -17.31 7.43
CA LYS A 6 6.17 -16.10 8.09
C LYS A 6 6.72 -14.82 7.45
N LEU A 7 8.01 -14.80 7.11
CA LEU A 7 8.63 -13.66 6.43
C LEU A 7 8.06 -13.48 5.02
N TYR A 8 7.90 -14.56 4.23
CA TYR A 8 7.29 -14.46 2.90
C TYR A 8 5.86 -13.87 2.94
N GLN A 9 5.11 -14.09 4.02
CA GLN A 9 3.79 -13.46 4.20
C GLN A 9 3.86 -11.92 4.29
N MET A 10 5.00 -11.35 4.61
CA MET A 10 5.20 -9.90 4.69
C MET A 10 5.46 -9.25 3.31
N PHE A 11 5.49 -10.01 2.20
CA PHE A 11 5.80 -9.48 0.88
C PHE A 11 4.63 -9.58 -0.09
N ILE A 12 4.46 -8.51 -0.88
CA ILE A 12 3.59 -8.44 -2.05
C ILE A 12 4.50 -8.20 -3.26
N LEU A 13 4.48 -9.13 -4.23
CA LEU A 13 5.35 -9.07 -5.40
C LEU A 13 4.57 -8.84 -6.69
N GLY A 14 5.20 -8.17 -7.64
CA GLY A 14 4.73 -8.09 -9.03
C GLY A 14 5.16 -9.31 -9.87
N THR A 15 4.68 -9.36 -11.09
CA THR A 15 4.86 -10.51 -12.00
C THR A 15 6.21 -10.52 -12.71
N ASP A 16 6.90 -9.38 -12.84
CA ASP A 16 8.19 -9.29 -13.53
C ASP A 16 9.25 -10.19 -12.87
N GLY A 17 9.94 -10.99 -13.67
CA GLY A 17 11.04 -11.84 -13.23
C GLY A 17 10.63 -13.26 -12.83
N ASN A 18 9.34 -13.58 -12.78
CA ASN A 18 8.78 -14.91 -12.46
C ASN A 18 9.18 -15.52 -11.10
N GLY A 19 9.96 -14.84 -10.27
CA GLY A 19 10.34 -15.32 -8.93
C GLY A 19 9.14 -15.50 -7.99
N TYR A 20 8.02 -14.79 -8.28
CA TYR A 20 6.77 -14.96 -7.54
C TYR A 20 6.24 -16.40 -7.54
N LYS A 21 6.48 -17.20 -8.59
CA LYS A 21 6.02 -18.59 -8.67
C LYS A 21 6.62 -19.46 -7.56
N GLU A 22 7.90 -19.30 -7.31
CA GLU A 22 8.57 -20.00 -6.20
C GLU A 22 8.19 -19.35 -4.85
N ALA A 23 8.07 -18.03 -4.80
CA ALA A 23 7.64 -17.31 -3.60
C ALA A 23 6.24 -17.74 -3.14
N LEU A 24 5.29 -18.00 -4.06
CA LEU A 24 3.95 -18.52 -3.74
C LEU A 24 4.03 -19.88 -3.03
N LYS A 25 4.92 -20.76 -3.47
CA LYS A 25 5.16 -22.08 -2.83
C LYS A 25 5.82 -21.94 -1.46
N ASN A 26 6.57 -20.85 -1.23
CA ASN A 26 7.17 -20.51 0.06
C ASN A 26 6.22 -19.71 0.98
N GLY A 27 4.98 -19.46 0.54
CA GLY A 27 3.96 -18.77 1.32
C GLY A 27 3.96 -17.27 1.15
N LEU A 28 4.15 -16.75 -0.09
CA LEU A 28 4.08 -15.32 -0.40
C LEU A 28 2.80 -14.67 0.14
N GLY A 29 2.93 -13.46 0.72
CA GLY A 29 1.83 -12.70 1.30
C GLY A 29 0.81 -12.22 0.28
N GLY A 30 1.25 -11.78 -0.89
CA GLY A 30 0.36 -11.30 -1.95
C GLY A 30 1.04 -11.02 -3.28
N MET A 31 0.19 -10.67 -4.25
CA MET A 31 0.58 -10.20 -5.58
C MET A 31 0.01 -8.82 -5.84
N ILE A 32 0.74 -7.99 -6.58
CA ILE A 32 0.27 -6.71 -7.12
C ILE A 32 0.28 -6.76 -8.65
N PHE A 33 -0.82 -6.31 -9.27
CA PHE A 33 -0.98 -6.29 -10.72
C PHE A 33 -0.96 -4.86 -11.27
N PHE A 34 -0.36 -4.71 -12.43
CA PHE A 34 -0.26 -3.46 -13.19
C PHE A 34 -0.92 -3.61 -14.57
N THR A 35 -1.16 -2.51 -15.27
CA THR A 35 -1.77 -2.51 -16.61
C THR A 35 -1.09 -3.48 -17.58
N LYS A 36 0.23 -3.63 -17.48
CA LYS A 36 1.02 -4.56 -18.32
C LYS A 36 0.70 -6.04 -18.09
N ASP A 37 0.11 -6.39 -16.96
CA ASP A 37 -0.27 -7.77 -16.62
C ASP A 37 -1.69 -8.11 -17.10
N ILE A 38 -2.43 -7.10 -17.58
CA ILE A 38 -3.87 -7.16 -17.86
C ILE A 38 -4.10 -6.85 -19.34
N HIS A 39 -4.17 -7.88 -20.17
CA HIS A 39 -4.35 -7.73 -21.62
C HIS A 39 -5.78 -7.99 -22.07
N THR A 40 -6.40 -9.06 -21.56
CA THR A 40 -7.80 -9.41 -21.80
C THR A 40 -8.45 -9.95 -20.53
N GLN A 41 -9.76 -9.85 -20.42
CA GLN A 41 -10.49 -10.40 -19.27
C GLN A 41 -10.21 -11.89 -19.05
N LYS A 42 -10.16 -12.68 -20.13
CA LYS A 42 -9.89 -14.12 -20.06
C LYS A 42 -8.48 -14.39 -19.53
N GLN A 43 -7.46 -13.78 -20.14
CA GLN A 43 -6.05 -13.95 -19.76
C GLN A 43 -5.84 -13.55 -18.29
N PHE A 44 -6.43 -12.44 -17.84
CA PHE A 44 -6.26 -11.99 -16.47
C PHE A 44 -6.91 -12.94 -15.44
N ARG A 45 -8.11 -13.49 -15.76
CA ARG A 45 -8.74 -14.52 -14.91
C ARG A 45 -7.90 -15.80 -14.83
N GLU A 46 -7.31 -16.21 -15.94
CA GLU A 46 -6.41 -17.38 -16.00
C GLU A 46 -5.16 -17.15 -15.14
N LEU A 47 -4.51 -15.98 -15.26
CA LEU A 47 -3.35 -15.60 -14.43
C LEU A 47 -3.71 -15.62 -12.94
N VAL A 48 -4.80 -14.99 -12.55
CA VAL A 48 -5.25 -14.97 -11.14
C VAL A 48 -5.59 -16.36 -10.63
N SER A 49 -6.20 -17.21 -11.47
CA SER A 49 -6.52 -18.60 -11.12
C SER A 49 -5.25 -19.45 -10.93
N GLU A 50 -4.26 -19.30 -11.81
CA GLU A 50 -2.95 -19.97 -11.70
C GLU A 50 -2.27 -19.59 -10.38
N ILE A 51 -2.18 -18.29 -10.07
CA ILE A 51 -1.59 -17.78 -8.82
C ILE A 51 -2.28 -18.38 -7.59
N LYS A 52 -3.62 -18.42 -7.59
CA LYS A 52 -4.38 -19.02 -6.48
C LYS A 52 -4.12 -20.51 -6.31
N SER A 53 -3.95 -21.24 -7.41
CA SER A 53 -3.72 -22.68 -7.37
C SER A 53 -2.29 -23.07 -6.92
N GLU A 54 -1.30 -22.22 -7.18
CA GLU A 54 0.09 -22.46 -6.81
C GLU A 54 0.43 -21.95 -5.40
N ALA A 55 -0.41 -21.10 -4.81
CA ALA A 55 -0.12 -20.50 -3.53
C ALA A 55 -0.27 -21.48 -2.35
N LEU A 56 0.79 -21.63 -1.56
CA LEU A 56 0.77 -22.41 -0.30
C LEU A 56 -0.22 -21.82 0.71
N ILE A 57 -0.32 -20.48 0.76
CA ILE A 57 -1.22 -19.74 1.63
C ILE A 57 -1.98 -18.75 0.77
N LYS A 58 -3.30 -18.62 0.97
CA LYS A 58 -4.16 -17.70 0.22
C LYS A 58 -3.57 -16.29 0.20
N PRO A 59 -3.18 -15.75 -0.97
CA PRO A 59 -2.50 -14.45 -1.04
C PRO A 59 -3.48 -13.28 -1.05
N PHE A 60 -3.01 -12.11 -0.64
CA PHE A 60 -3.62 -10.86 -1.09
C PHE A 60 -3.41 -10.72 -2.60
N LEU A 61 -4.46 -10.39 -3.33
CA LEU A 61 -4.41 -10.13 -4.76
C LEU A 61 -4.82 -8.69 -4.97
N SER A 62 -3.82 -7.85 -5.22
CA SER A 62 -3.92 -6.40 -5.08
C SER A 62 -3.69 -5.64 -6.37
N ILE A 63 -4.19 -4.40 -6.38
CA ILE A 63 -4.11 -3.49 -7.51
C ILE A 63 -4.18 -2.05 -7.02
N ASP A 64 -3.68 -1.09 -7.82
CA ASP A 64 -3.96 0.34 -7.67
C ASP A 64 -5.08 0.75 -8.63
N GLN A 65 -6.31 0.60 -8.22
CA GLN A 65 -7.48 0.97 -9.03
C GLN A 65 -8.20 2.15 -8.37
N GLU A 66 -7.72 3.36 -8.63
CA GLU A 66 -8.25 4.61 -8.05
C GLU A 66 -9.30 5.27 -8.97
N GLY A 67 -9.17 5.06 -10.27
CA GLY A 67 -9.80 5.85 -11.32
C GLY A 67 -8.92 7.02 -11.80
N GLY A 68 -9.37 7.73 -12.83
CA GLY A 68 -8.59 8.78 -13.48
C GLY A 68 -7.29 8.24 -14.09
N ARG A 69 -6.16 8.85 -13.75
CA ARG A 69 -4.85 8.43 -14.26
C ARG A 69 -4.25 7.18 -13.59
N VAL A 70 -4.82 6.77 -12.45
CA VAL A 70 -4.38 5.56 -11.73
C VAL A 70 -5.44 4.49 -11.89
N GLU A 71 -5.46 3.91 -13.09
CA GLU A 71 -6.39 2.89 -13.52
C GLU A 71 -5.63 1.76 -14.21
N ARG A 72 -5.74 0.53 -13.70
CA ARG A 72 -4.95 -0.62 -14.19
C ARG A 72 -5.75 -1.56 -15.07
N THR A 73 -7.08 -1.54 -14.94
CA THR A 73 -7.99 -2.40 -15.70
C THR A 73 -8.50 -1.76 -17.00
N GLU A 74 -7.95 -0.61 -17.39
CA GLU A 74 -8.37 0.17 -18.58
C GLU A 74 -8.39 -0.64 -19.88
N ASN A 75 -7.48 -1.60 -20.05
CA ASN A 75 -7.38 -2.46 -21.23
C ASN A 75 -8.59 -3.40 -21.39
N ILE A 76 -9.34 -3.63 -20.34
CA ILE A 76 -10.43 -4.63 -20.31
C ILE A 76 -11.81 -4.02 -20.06
N HIS A 77 -11.92 -2.69 -20.03
CA HIS A 77 -13.16 -1.93 -19.78
C HIS A 77 -14.01 -1.67 -21.02
N ASN A 78 -13.57 -2.05 -22.22
CA ASN A 78 -14.26 -1.72 -23.47
C ASN A 78 -14.47 -0.19 -23.64
N GLY A 79 -13.49 0.61 -23.23
CA GLY A 79 -13.52 2.06 -23.34
C GLY A 79 -14.22 2.82 -22.20
N LYS A 80 -14.77 2.12 -21.19
CA LYS A 80 -15.24 2.76 -19.96
C LYS A 80 -14.04 3.33 -19.20
N LYS A 81 -14.24 4.51 -18.61
CA LYS A 81 -13.25 5.15 -17.71
C LYS A 81 -13.92 5.49 -16.40
N TYR A 82 -13.24 5.18 -15.30
CA TYR A 82 -13.61 5.67 -13.98
C TYR A 82 -13.09 7.10 -13.77
N LEU A 83 -13.88 7.96 -13.16
CA LEU A 83 -13.43 9.31 -12.80
C LEU A 83 -12.38 9.22 -11.70
N SER A 84 -11.44 10.18 -11.66
CA SER A 84 -10.53 10.35 -10.52
C SER A 84 -11.31 10.65 -9.24
N ALA A 85 -10.68 10.45 -8.09
CA ALA A 85 -11.30 10.68 -6.78
C ALA A 85 -11.91 12.09 -6.68
N LYS A 86 -11.18 13.13 -7.13
CA LYS A 86 -11.68 14.50 -7.17
C LYS A 86 -12.98 14.62 -7.96
N PHE A 87 -12.98 14.20 -9.21
CA PHE A 87 -14.14 14.38 -10.07
C PHE A 87 -15.33 13.49 -9.69
N ALA A 88 -15.07 12.31 -9.15
CA ALA A 88 -16.12 11.44 -8.61
C ALA A 88 -16.76 12.07 -7.36
N PHE A 89 -15.97 12.63 -6.46
CA PHE A 89 -16.44 13.34 -5.27
C PHE A 89 -17.25 14.59 -5.62
N GLU A 90 -16.79 15.41 -6.58
CA GLU A 90 -17.50 16.59 -7.09
C GLU A 90 -18.86 16.25 -7.72
N LYS A 91 -19.07 15.00 -8.22
CA LYS A 91 -20.39 14.52 -8.69
C LYS A 91 -21.36 14.21 -7.56
N GLY A 92 -20.88 14.20 -6.32
CA GLY A 92 -21.66 13.93 -5.11
C GLY A 92 -21.51 12.51 -4.58
N GLU A 93 -21.91 12.32 -3.32
CA GLU A 93 -21.72 11.08 -2.55
C GLU A 93 -22.32 9.84 -3.22
N ILE A 94 -23.55 9.97 -3.74
CA ILE A 94 -24.24 8.86 -4.44
C ILE A 94 -23.45 8.40 -5.66
N PHE A 95 -22.85 9.34 -6.40
CA PHE A 95 -22.03 8.99 -7.56
C PHE A 95 -20.74 8.30 -7.12
N LEU A 96 -20.05 8.83 -6.10
CA LEU A 96 -18.82 8.27 -5.56
C LEU A 96 -19.04 6.84 -5.08
N GLU A 97 -20.08 6.60 -4.27
CA GLU A 97 -20.46 5.29 -3.78
C GLU A 97 -20.75 4.31 -4.94
N LYS A 98 -21.56 4.75 -5.91
CA LYS A 98 -21.88 3.92 -7.10
C LYS A 98 -20.64 3.54 -7.90
N GLN A 99 -19.75 4.50 -8.20
CA GLN A 99 -18.51 4.22 -8.93
C GLN A 99 -17.61 3.25 -8.14
N THR A 100 -17.50 3.46 -6.81
CA THR A 100 -16.71 2.57 -5.94
C THR A 100 -17.27 1.15 -5.92
N LEU A 101 -18.59 1.00 -5.87
CA LEU A 101 -19.26 -0.29 -5.96
C LEU A 101 -18.99 -0.97 -7.31
N GLU A 102 -19.02 -0.23 -8.41
CA GLU A 102 -18.70 -0.75 -9.74
C GLU A 102 -17.25 -1.25 -9.81
N ILE A 103 -16.30 -0.49 -9.25
CA ILE A 103 -14.88 -0.90 -9.15
C ILE A 103 -14.76 -2.16 -8.27
N ALA A 104 -15.39 -2.18 -7.09
CA ALA A 104 -15.33 -3.34 -6.19
C ALA A 104 -15.85 -4.62 -6.87
N ASN A 105 -16.99 -4.54 -7.55
CA ASN A 105 -17.57 -5.68 -8.27
C ASN A 105 -16.67 -6.15 -9.42
N GLU A 106 -16.05 -5.23 -10.14
CA GLU A 106 -15.11 -5.55 -11.19
C GLU A 106 -13.90 -6.29 -10.62
N LEU A 107 -13.23 -5.75 -9.63
CA LEU A 107 -12.05 -6.36 -9.00
C LEU A 107 -12.37 -7.75 -8.45
N LYS A 108 -13.51 -7.88 -7.76
CA LYS A 108 -14.00 -9.16 -7.25
C LYS A 108 -14.27 -10.17 -8.38
N SER A 109 -14.77 -9.71 -9.52
CA SER A 109 -15.05 -10.57 -10.68
C SER A 109 -13.79 -11.20 -11.28
N TYR A 110 -12.63 -10.57 -11.09
CA TYR A 110 -11.30 -11.11 -11.43
C TYR A 110 -10.67 -11.90 -10.28
N GLY A 111 -11.31 -11.90 -9.12
CA GLY A 111 -10.85 -12.61 -7.93
C GLY A 111 -9.81 -11.86 -7.12
N LEU A 112 -9.68 -10.54 -7.33
CA LEU A 112 -8.91 -9.64 -6.49
C LEU A 112 -9.63 -9.41 -5.15
N ASN A 113 -8.86 -9.06 -4.11
CA ASN A 113 -9.38 -8.91 -2.75
C ASN A 113 -8.80 -7.71 -1.99
N LEU A 114 -7.87 -6.97 -2.58
CA LEU A 114 -7.23 -5.80 -2.00
C LEU A 114 -7.10 -4.70 -3.06
N ASN A 115 -7.52 -3.48 -2.72
CA ASN A 115 -7.24 -2.30 -3.54
C ASN A 115 -6.41 -1.29 -2.74
N PHE A 116 -5.29 -0.83 -3.30
CA PHE A 116 -4.50 0.26 -2.74
C PHE A 116 -5.18 1.60 -3.03
N ALA A 117 -6.36 1.75 -2.48
CA ALA A 117 -7.24 2.92 -2.54
C ALA A 117 -8.14 2.93 -1.28
N PRO A 118 -8.63 4.12 -0.89
CA PRO A 118 -8.50 5.43 -1.51
C PRO A 118 -7.19 6.17 -1.20
N CYS A 119 -6.85 7.14 -2.08
CA CYS A 119 -5.87 8.16 -1.78
C CYS A 119 -6.53 9.23 -0.89
N ILE A 120 -6.06 9.37 0.35
CA ILE A 120 -6.58 10.30 1.35
C ILE A 120 -5.62 11.46 1.67
N ASP A 121 -4.69 11.69 0.75
CA ASP A 121 -3.85 12.87 0.80
C ASP A 121 -4.68 14.13 0.60
N VAL A 122 -4.39 15.19 1.38
CA VAL A 122 -5.04 16.51 1.23
C VAL A 122 -4.21 17.31 0.23
N ASN A 123 -4.78 17.65 -0.93
CA ASN A 123 -4.05 18.34 -2.01
C ASN A 123 -3.83 19.82 -1.72
N THR A 124 -2.97 20.15 -0.76
CA THR A 124 -2.67 21.54 -0.34
C THR A 124 -1.80 22.26 -1.35
N ASN A 125 -0.91 21.54 -2.04
CA ASN A 125 -0.04 22.10 -3.07
C ASN A 125 -0.64 21.85 -4.47
N PRO A 126 -1.18 22.88 -5.16
CA PRO A 126 -1.77 22.69 -6.49
C PRO A 126 -0.76 22.29 -7.56
N ASN A 127 0.56 22.47 -7.29
CA ASN A 127 1.64 22.08 -8.18
C ASN A 127 2.20 20.68 -7.87
N ASN A 128 1.60 19.96 -6.92
CA ASN A 128 2.02 18.60 -6.62
C ASN A 128 1.85 17.68 -7.84
N PRO A 129 2.93 17.10 -8.39
CA PRO A 129 2.85 16.32 -9.63
C PRO A 129 2.26 14.91 -9.40
N ILE A 130 2.20 14.46 -8.14
CA ILE A 130 1.86 13.07 -7.79
C ILE A 130 0.41 12.95 -7.36
N ILE A 131 -0.10 13.85 -6.52
CA ILE A 131 -1.43 13.76 -5.94
C ILE A 131 -2.47 14.38 -6.87
N GLY A 132 -2.55 15.70 -6.97
CA GLY A 132 -3.49 16.35 -7.86
C GLY A 132 -4.93 15.82 -7.72
N GLU A 133 -5.50 15.35 -8.83
CA GLU A 133 -6.87 14.83 -8.90
C GLU A 133 -7.07 13.44 -8.24
N ARG A 134 -6.01 12.78 -7.76
CA ARG A 134 -6.11 11.56 -6.96
C ARG A 134 -6.67 11.85 -5.56
N ALA A 135 -6.48 13.06 -5.03
CA ALA A 135 -7.12 13.51 -3.80
C ALA A 135 -8.59 13.85 -4.04
N PHE A 136 -9.45 13.60 -3.07
CA PHE A 136 -10.85 14.02 -3.13
C PHE A 136 -10.99 15.54 -3.17
N SER A 137 -10.17 16.26 -2.37
CA SER A 137 -10.23 17.69 -2.20
C SER A 137 -8.92 18.25 -1.64
N ASN A 138 -8.82 19.58 -1.57
CA ASN A 138 -7.85 20.30 -0.74
C ASN A 138 -8.41 20.64 0.66
N ASN A 139 -9.64 20.23 0.95
CA ASN A 139 -10.28 20.39 2.25
C ASN A 139 -10.22 19.06 3.03
N VAL A 140 -9.81 19.13 4.28
CA VAL A 140 -9.61 17.96 5.15
C VAL A 140 -10.92 17.18 5.38
N GLU A 141 -12.02 17.89 5.65
CA GLU A 141 -13.31 17.25 5.96
C GLU A 141 -13.91 16.56 4.73
N ASP A 142 -13.71 17.12 3.54
CA ASP A 142 -14.09 16.49 2.27
C ASP A 142 -13.31 15.18 2.05
N VAL A 143 -11.99 15.19 2.32
CA VAL A 143 -11.16 14.00 2.21
C VAL A 143 -11.62 12.91 3.19
N ILE A 144 -11.89 13.27 4.44
CA ILE A 144 -12.42 12.34 5.45
C ILE A 144 -13.77 11.75 5.00
N LYS A 145 -14.64 12.57 4.44
CA LYS A 145 -15.93 12.14 3.92
C LYS A 145 -15.79 11.18 2.75
N GLY A 146 -14.92 11.51 1.79
CA GLY A 146 -14.62 10.64 0.64
C GLY A 146 -14.01 9.32 1.05
N GLU A 147 -13.04 9.34 1.98
CA GLU A 147 -12.44 8.14 2.57
C GLU A 147 -13.50 7.21 3.14
N LYS A 148 -14.37 7.73 4.01
CA LYS A 148 -15.41 6.93 4.68
C LYS A 148 -16.32 6.22 3.68
N ILE A 149 -16.79 6.93 2.65
CA ILE A 149 -17.67 6.36 1.61
C ILE A 149 -16.92 5.24 0.88
N VAL A 150 -15.71 5.51 0.39
CA VAL A 150 -14.97 4.56 -0.44
C VAL A 150 -14.53 3.34 0.37
N SER A 151 -13.94 3.53 1.55
CA SER A 151 -13.47 2.41 2.38
C SER A 151 -14.62 1.53 2.86
N GLN A 152 -15.74 2.13 3.26
CA GLN A 152 -16.93 1.38 3.65
C GLN A 152 -17.49 0.56 2.47
N THR A 153 -17.65 1.17 1.29
CA THR A 153 -18.15 0.49 0.10
C THR A 153 -17.26 -0.68 -0.32
N TYR A 154 -15.93 -0.52 -0.31
CA TYR A 154 -15.00 -1.62 -0.59
C TYR A 154 -15.17 -2.76 0.40
N ARG A 155 -15.16 -2.47 1.70
CA ARG A 155 -15.28 -3.47 2.77
C ARG A 155 -16.58 -4.28 2.66
N GLU A 156 -17.71 -3.60 2.48
CA GLU A 156 -19.02 -4.23 2.35
C GLU A 156 -19.13 -5.13 1.11
N ASN A 157 -18.27 -4.91 0.11
CA ASN A 157 -18.24 -5.70 -1.12
C ASN A 157 -17.06 -6.69 -1.19
N GLY A 158 -16.36 -6.91 -0.07
CA GLY A 158 -15.31 -7.93 0.06
C GLY A 158 -13.99 -7.54 -0.60
N ILE A 159 -13.71 -6.25 -0.74
CA ILE A 159 -12.41 -5.68 -1.13
C ILE A 159 -11.81 -5.01 0.09
N ILE A 160 -10.60 -5.37 0.44
CA ILE A 160 -9.84 -4.71 1.52
C ILE A 160 -9.39 -3.34 1.02
N PRO A 161 -9.77 -2.23 1.68
CA PRO A 161 -9.24 -0.91 1.36
C PRO A 161 -7.85 -0.71 1.99
N CYS A 162 -6.99 0.02 1.30
CA CYS A 162 -5.72 0.47 1.83
C CYS A 162 -5.58 1.98 1.59
N VAL A 163 -5.72 2.77 2.65
CA VAL A 163 -5.58 4.23 2.56
C VAL A 163 -4.13 4.64 2.40
N LYS A 164 -3.87 5.72 1.65
CA LYS A 164 -2.53 6.17 1.30
C LYS A 164 -2.47 7.68 1.07
N HIS A 165 -1.28 8.27 1.26
CA HIS A 165 0.05 7.76 1.59
C HIS A 165 0.49 8.40 2.93
N PHE A 166 0.47 7.65 4.02
CA PHE A 166 0.80 8.19 5.34
C PHE A 166 2.24 8.76 5.39
N PRO A 167 2.47 9.93 5.99
CA PRO A 167 1.57 10.75 6.81
C PRO A 167 0.79 11.82 6.02
N GLY A 168 0.74 11.75 4.71
CA GLY A 168 0.11 12.67 3.77
C GLY A 168 1.13 13.25 2.79
N HIS A 169 0.89 13.04 1.50
CA HIS A 169 1.81 13.40 0.40
C HIS A 169 1.42 14.72 -0.30
N GLY A 170 0.31 15.34 0.14
CA GLY A 170 -0.33 16.41 -0.63
C GLY A 170 0.44 17.73 -0.74
N ASP A 171 1.40 18.01 0.18
CA ASP A 171 2.23 19.22 0.14
C ASP A 171 3.58 19.02 -0.56
N ALA A 172 3.95 17.78 -0.92
CA ALA A 172 5.25 17.50 -1.50
C ALA A 172 5.47 18.19 -2.85
N ASN A 173 6.69 18.68 -3.09
CA ASN A 173 7.10 19.38 -4.31
C ASN A 173 7.82 18.48 -5.33
N ALA A 174 8.11 17.23 -4.99
CA ALA A 174 8.89 16.32 -5.81
C ALA A 174 8.22 14.95 -5.95
N ASP A 175 8.61 14.24 -7.00
CA ASP A 175 8.16 12.88 -7.27
C ASP A 175 9.04 11.86 -6.54
N SER A 176 8.45 11.06 -5.66
CA SER A 176 9.12 9.99 -4.91
C SER A 176 9.68 8.87 -5.80
N HIS A 177 9.25 8.77 -7.05
CA HIS A 177 9.87 7.88 -8.04
C HIS A 177 11.25 8.35 -8.49
N LEU A 178 11.56 9.64 -8.35
CA LEU A 178 12.80 10.25 -8.83
C LEU A 178 13.78 10.59 -7.70
N THR A 179 13.26 11.06 -6.57
CA THR A 179 14.02 11.51 -5.40
C THR A 179 13.28 11.18 -4.13
N LEU A 180 13.87 11.42 -2.96
CA LEU A 180 13.14 11.44 -1.68
C LEU A 180 12.47 12.82 -1.56
N PRO A 181 11.11 12.91 -1.69
CA PRO A 181 10.42 14.17 -1.48
C PRO A 181 10.48 14.57 -0.01
N GLU A 182 10.43 15.87 0.24
CA GLU A 182 10.44 16.42 1.59
C GLU A 182 9.14 17.19 1.87
N ILE A 183 8.65 17.05 3.10
CA ILE A 183 7.63 17.92 3.70
C ILE A 183 8.24 18.54 4.94
N ASP A 184 8.44 19.85 4.86
CA ASP A 184 9.00 20.66 5.96
C ASP A 184 7.91 21.48 6.64
N LEU A 185 7.04 20.76 7.36
CA LEU A 185 5.94 21.36 8.14
C LEU A 185 6.08 20.94 9.61
N PRO A 186 5.76 21.85 10.56
CA PRO A 186 5.67 21.51 11.97
C PRO A 186 4.62 20.42 12.23
N LEU A 187 4.80 19.61 13.27
CA LEU A 187 3.92 18.50 13.59
C LEU A 187 2.46 18.96 13.77
N ASP A 188 2.23 20.08 14.41
CA ASP A 188 0.89 20.59 14.67
C ASP A 188 0.15 21.04 13.39
N GLU A 189 0.89 21.46 12.36
CA GLU A 189 0.33 21.75 11.03
C GLU A 189 0.05 20.44 10.28
N MET A 190 0.95 19.46 10.36
CA MET A 190 0.72 18.12 9.82
C MET A 190 -0.51 17.46 10.46
N GLU A 191 -0.69 17.58 11.79
CA GLU A 191 -1.84 17.03 12.52
C GLU A 191 -3.16 17.66 12.10
N LYS A 192 -3.19 18.98 11.84
CA LYS A 192 -4.40 19.69 11.41
C LYS A 192 -4.82 19.40 9.97
N THR A 193 -3.86 19.04 9.11
CA THR A 193 -4.08 18.89 7.66
C THR A 193 -3.82 17.46 7.19
N HIS A 194 -2.57 17.10 7.00
CA HIS A 194 -2.16 15.88 6.29
C HIS A 194 -2.41 14.61 7.08
N ILE A 195 -2.19 14.63 8.39
CA ILE A 195 -2.39 13.48 9.29
C ILE A 195 -3.85 13.30 9.68
N ARG A 196 -4.64 14.38 9.69
CA ARG A 196 -6.03 14.36 10.15
C ARG A 196 -6.94 13.33 9.46
N PRO A 197 -6.88 13.11 8.13
CA PRO A 197 -7.64 12.04 7.49
C PRO A 197 -7.26 10.64 8.00
N PHE A 198 -5.97 10.39 8.22
CA PHE A 198 -5.50 9.11 8.79
C PHE A 198 -5.96 8.92 10.23
N GLU A 199 -5.95 9.99 11.05
CA GLU A 199 -6.50 9.94 12.42
C GLU A 199 -7.98 9.55 12.42
N ALA A 200 -8.75 10.11 11.50
CA ALA A 200 -10.19 9.87 11.41
C ALA A 200 -10.54 8.40 11.11
N CYS A 201 -9.74 7.71 10.29
CA CYS A 201 -9.99 6.32 9.90
C CYS A 201 -9.14 5.29 10.67
N ALA A 202 -8.09 5.68 11.40
CA ALA A 202 -7.08 4.78 11.96
C ALA A 202 -7.62 3.57 12.73
N LYS A 203 -8.72 3.75 13.46
CA LYS A 203 -9.31 2.67 14.29
C LYS A 203 -10.17 1.68 13.50
N ASN A 204 -10.54 2.03 12.26
CA ASN A 204 -11.51 1.27 11.49
C ASN A 204 -10.97 0.82 10.12
N ILE A 205 -9.75 1.20 9.76
CA ILE A 205 -9.15 0.85 8.47
C ILE A 205 -8.22 -0.36 8.61
N GLU A 206 -8.27 -1.25 7.63
CA GLU A 206 -7.51 -2.50 7.62
C GLU A 206 -6.04 -2.30 7.30
N MET A 207 -5.74 -1.42 6.34
CA MET A 207 -4.39 -1.19 5.84
C MET A 207 -4.09 0.29 5.63
N VAL A 208 -2.87 0.69 5.96
CA VAL A 208 -2.31 2.03 5.69
C VAL A 208 -1.00 1.87 4.94
N MET A 209 -0.92 2.47 3.75
CA MET A 209 0.33 2.55 3.00
C MET A 209 1.15 3.73 3.49
N VAL A 210 2.41 3.47 3.85
CA VAL A 210 3.37 4.45 4.36
C VAL A 210 4.28 4.92 3.24
N ALA A 211 4.30 6.23 3.01
CA ALA A 211 5.03 6.86 1.91
C ALA A 211 6.55 6.79 2.06
N HIS A 212 7.24 6.80 0.92
CA HIS A 212 8.68 7.07 0.82
C HIS A 212 8.91 8.57 0.66
N LEU A 213 8.72 9.33 1.74
CA LEU A 213 8.98 10.76 1.82
C LEU A 213 9.62 11.12 3.15
N HIS A 214 10.40 12.18 3.19
CA HIS A 214 10.99 12.74 4.40
C HIS A 214 10.04 13.76 5.02
N CYS A 215 9.69 13.57 6.29
CA CYS A 215 8.95 14.54 7.08
C CYS A 215 9.83 15.06 8.21
N THR A 216 10.18 16.36 8.17
CA THR A 216 11.08 16.98 9.16
C THR A 216 10.49 16.96 10.58
N CYS A 217 9.17 16.89 10.72
CA CYS A 217 8.50 16.77 12.01
C CYS A 217 8.74 15.42 12.71
N PHE A 218 9.07 14.35 11.96
CA PHE A 218 9.40 13.04 12.53
C PHE A 218 10.90 12.78 12.62
N GLU A 219 11.65 13.15 11.58
CA GLU A 219 13.09 12.87 11.50
C GLU A 219 13.84 14.12 11.04
N LYS A 220 15.00 14.37 11.70
CA LYS A 220 15.91 15.46 11.31
C LYS A 220 16.81 15.07 10.13
N GLU A 221 17.10 13.77 10.02
CA GLU A 221 17.90 13.20 8.95
C GLU A 221 16.98 12.75 7.81
N ASN A 222 17.53 12.67 6.59
CA ASN A 222 16.79 12.24 5.39
C ASN A 222 16.41 10.74 5.47
N ILE A 223 15.56 10.39 6.43
CA ILE A 223 15.02 9.05 6.61
C ILE A 223 13.60 9.04 6.04
N PRO A 224 13.31 8.16 5.06
CA PRO A 224 11.95 8.00 4.56
C PRO A 224 10.98 7.62 5.69
N THR A 225 9.78 8.17 5.68
CA THR A 225 8.74 7.90 6.68
C THR A 225 8.47 6.40 6.86
N SER A 226 8.50 5.64 5.77
CA SER A 226 8.38 4.18 5.77
C SER A 226 9.50 3.45 6.54
N LEU A 227 10.63 4.09 6.78
CA LEU A 227 11.76 3.56 7.55
C LEU A 227 11.92 4.26 8.91
N SER A 228 11.05 5.23 9.23
CA SER A 228 11.08 5.97 10.48
C SER A 228 10.31 5.26 11.59
N LYS A 229 11.02 4.79 12.59
CA LYS A 229 10.39 4.23 13.80
C LYS A 229 9.51 5.25 14.52
N LYS A 230 9.85 6.54 14.48
CA LYS A 230 9.06 7.60 15.12
C LYS A 230 7.73 7.79 14.39
N ALA A 231 7.74 7.87 13.06
CA ALA A 231 6.54 8.04 12.27
C ALA A 231 5.59 6.84 12.39
N ILE A 232 6.12 5.61 12.31
CA ILE A 232 5.29 4.40 12.47
C ILE A 232 4.79 4.25 13.90
N SER A 233 5.61 4.58 14.92
CA SER A 233 5.14 4.61 16.31
C SER A 233 4.05 5.67 16.54
N TYR A 234 4.14 6.81 15.85
CA TYR A 234 3.09 7.83 15.88
C TYR A 234 1.77 7.28 15.30
N LEU A 235 1.80 6.66 14.13
CA LEU A 235 0.64 6.00 13.53
C LEU A 235 0.02 4.97 14.48
N ARG A 236 0.85 4.15 15.13
CA ARG A 236 0.40 3.10 16.06
C ARG A 236 -0.14 3.66 17.37
N ASN A 237 0.65 4.46 18.06
CA ASN A 237 0.40 4.82 19.45
C ASN A 237 -0.45 6.08 19.59
N LYS A 238 -0.23 7.10 18.74
CA LYS A 238 -0.95 8.37 18.80
C LYS A 238 -2.28 8.28 18.07
N LEU A 239 -2.29 7.72 16.85
CA LEU A 239 -3.52 7.59 16.06
C LEU A 239 -4.32 6.31 16.42
N GLY A 240 -3.71 5.35 17.11
CA GLY A 240 -4.36 4.11 17.54
C GLY A 240 -4.59 3.09 16.40
N PHE A 241 -3.78 3.15 15.34
CA PHE A 241 -3.89 2.22 14.23
C PHE A 241 -3.41 0.81 14.59
N ASN A 242 -4.26 -0.18 14.43
CA ASN A 242 -3.97 -1.59 14.76
C ASN A 242 -3.96 -2.53 13.54
N GLY A 243 -4.19 -1.99 12.33
CA GLY A 243 -4.16 -2.76 11.09
C GLY A 243 -2.76 -2.99 10.53
N ILE A 244 -2.66 -3.30 9.25
CA ILE A 244 -1.39 -3.55 8.55
C ILE A 244 -0.80 -2.23 8.03
N ALA A 245 0.39 -1.86 8.50
CA ALA A 245 1.21 -0.82 7.88
C ALA A 245 2.04 -1.46 6.76
N ILE A 246 1.81 -1.03 5.52
CA ILE A 246 2.49 -1.53 4.33
C ILE A 246 3.34 -0.42 3.70
N SER A 247 4.50 -0.77 3.14
CA SER A 247 5.30 0.21 2.38
C SER A 247 4.62 0.58 1.06
N ASP A 248 4.95 1.74 0.50
CA ASP A 248 4.90 1.94 -0.94
C ASP A 248 5.94 1.05 -1.63
N ASP A 249 6.03 1.09 -2.97
CA ASP A 249 6.91 0.21 -3.72
C ASP A 249 8.41 0.42 -3.40
N MET A 250 9.02 -0.59 -2.82
CA MET A 250 10.42 -0.59 -2.38
C MET A 250 11.46 -0.46 -3.51
N VAL A 251 11.02 -0.52 -4.78
CA VAL A 251 11.88 -0.26 -5.96
C VAL A 251 11.99 1.26 -6.26
N MET A 252 11.18 2.10 -5.61
CA MET A 252 11.23 3.55 -5.79
C MET A 252 12.55 4.14 -5.26
N LYS A 253 13.07 5.15 -5.98
CA LYS A 253 14.33 5.81 -5.57
C LYS A 253 14.22 6.53 -4.22
N GLY A 254 13.03 6.98 -3.86
CA GLY A 254 12.76 7.66 -2.60
C GLY A 254 13.03 6.82 -1.34
N VAL A 255 13.08 5.48 -1.45
CA VAL A 255 13.40 4.61 -0.31
C VAL A 255 14.88 4.27 -0.21
N ALA A 256 15.66 4.50 -1.28
CA ALA A 256 17.08 4.18 -1.31
C ALA A 256 17.85 5.02 -0.26
N MET A 257 18.58 4.35 0.61
CA MET A 257 19.45 4.99 1.59
C MET A 257 20.91 4.78 1.18
N GLN A 258 21.65 5.89 1.07
CA GLN A 258 23.07 5.83 0.69
C GLN A 258 23.85 4.93 1.66
N GLY A 259 24.69 4.04 1.10
CA GLY A 259 25.52 3.11 1.86
C GLY A 259 24.80 1.90 2.45
N ASN A 260 23.52 1.68 2.13
CA ASN A 260 22.77 0.51 2.54
C ASN A 260 22.40 -0.39 1.35
N THR A 261 22.46 -1.69 1.54
CA THR A 261 21.93 -2.66 0.59
C THR A 261 20.39 -2.67 0.62
N PRO A 262 19.72 -3.13 -0.46
CA PRO A 262 18.25 -3.26 -0.46
C PRO A 262 17.70 -4.13 0.69
N SER A 263 18.41 -5.19 1.09
CA SER A 263 18.03 -6.03 2.23
C SER A 263 18.12 -5.28 3.56
N GLU A 264 19.15 -4.46 3.76
CA GLU A 264 19.28 -3.61 4.96
C GLU A 264 18.19 -2.53 5.02
N VAL A 265 17.82 -1.96 3.88
CA VAL A 265 16.71 -0.99 3.80
C VAL A 265 15.38 -1.66 4.18
N CYS A 266 15.10 -2.84 3.62
CA CYS A 266 13.90 -3.60 3.97
C CYS A 266 13.89 -4.01 5.45
N GLU A 267 15.02 -4.49 6.00
CA GLU A 267 15.16 -4.79 7.42
C GLU A 267 14.90 -3.58 8.31
N LYS A 268 15.39 -2.39 7.93
CA LYS A 268 15.09 -1.13 8.66
C LYS A 268 13.58 -0.88 8.72
N GLY A 269 12.85 -1.11 7.62
CA GLY A 269 11.39 -1.03 7.59
C GLY A 269 10.72 -2.01 8.56
N ILE A 270 11.19 -3.26 8.62
CA ILE A 270 10.70 -4.25 9.59
C ILE A 270 10.93 -3.77 11.03
N ARG A 271 12.13 -3.27 11.32
CA ARG A 271 12.49 -2.75 12.66
C ARG A 271 11.76 -1.45 13.01
N ALA A 272 11.40 -0.65 12.01
CA ALA A 272 10.58 0.54 12.19
C ALA A 272 9.12 0.20 12.54
N GLY A 273 8.63 -1.00 12.16
CA GLY A 273 7.29 -1.50 12.46
C GLY A 273 6.36 -1.64 11.25
N LEU A 274 6.90 -1.60 10.03
CA LEU A 274 6.16 -2.03 8.83
C LEU A 274 5.85 -3.52 8.93
N ASN A 275 4.67 -3.90 8.48
CA ASN A 275 4.22 -5.29 8.48
C ASN A 275 4.32 -5.93 7.11
N MET A 276 4.21 -5.14 6.03
CA MET A 276 4.29 -5.65 4.67
C MET A 276 5.09 -4.72 3.76
N PHE A 277 5.62 -5.30 2.68
CA PHE A 277 6.46 -4.62 1.70
C PHE A 277 5.99 -4.92 0.29
N ILE A 278 5.87 -3.87 -0.55
CA ILE A 278 5.54 -4.01 -1.96
C ILE A 278 6.83 -3.94 -2.78
N TYR A 279 6.99 -4.90 -3.69
CA TYR A 279 7.96 -4.86 -4.78
C TYR A 279 7.22 -5.09 -6.09
N ARG A 280 7.28 -4.12 -7.01
CA ARG A 280 6.61 -4.21 -8.33
C ARG A 280 7.11 -5.34 -9.23
N ASN A 281 8.13 -6.04 -8.81
CA ASN A 281 8.75 -7.15 -9.53
C ASN A 281 9.03 -8.33 -8.60
N SER A 282 9.47 -9.43 -9.17
CA SER A 282 9.96 -10.63 -8.49
C SER A 282 11.26 -11.12 -9.16
N LEU A 283 12.15 -10.17 -9.46
CA LEU A 283 13.46 -10.46 -10.00
C LEU A 283 14.30 -11.26 -8.99
N PRO A 284 15.38 -11.95 -9.44
CA PRO A 284 16.26 -12.70 -8.53
C PRO A 284 16.77 -11.86 -7.36
N GLU A 285 17.11 -10.60 -7.60
CA GLU A 285 17.59 -9.65 -6.59
C GLU A 285 16.51 -9.38 -5.51
N THR A 286 15.23 -9.32 -5.91
CA THR A 286 14.10 -9.14 -4.98
C THR A 286 13.92 -10.38 -4.10
N ILE A 287 14.04 -11.57 -4.68
CA ILE A 287 13.99 -12.82 -3.91
C ILE A 287 15.18 -12.93 -2.95
N GLU A 288 16.39 -12.54 -3.39
CA GLU A 288 17.60 -12.52 -2.56
C GLU A 288 17.44 -11.63 -1.32
N ILE A 289 16.72 -10.50 -1.42
CA ILE A 289 16.39 -9.64 -0.27
C ILE A 289 15.67 -10.47 0.81
N ILE A 290 14.63 -11.21 0.42
CA ILE A 290 13.82 -12.01 1.34
C ILE A 290 14.67 -13.11 1.98
N GLU A 291 15.45 -13.83 1.17
CA GLU A 291 16.32 -14.92 1.64
C GLU A 291 17.41 -14.42 2.61
N THR A 292 18.00 -13.26 2.31
CA THR A 292 19.02 -12.65 3.18
C THR A 292 18.43 -12.28 4.55
N ILE A 293 17.23 -11.68 4.57
CA ILE A 293 16.54 -11.34 5.82
C ILE A 293 16.14 -12.61 6.58
N ALA A 294 15.67 -13.65 5.87
CA ALA A 294 15.32 -14.94 6.47
C ALA A 294 16.50 -15.58 7.20
N GLN A 295 17.69 -15.59 6.57
CA GLN A 295 18.90 -16.11 7.18
C GLN A 295 19.28 -15.30 8.43
N LYS A 296 19.28 -13.97 8.35
CA LYS A 296 19.60 -13.10 9.48
C LYS A 296 18.65 -13.29 10.66
N ALA A 297 17.36 -13.44 10.38
CA ALA A 297 16.32 -13.61 11.40
C ALA A 297 16.47 -14.93 12.20
N THR A 298 17.26 -15.91 11.72
CA THR A 298 17.53 -17.14 12.48
C THR A 298 18.34 -16.90 13.77
N VAL A 299 19.18 -15.85 13.78
CA VAL A 299 20.07 -15.50 14.89
C VAL A 299 19.70 -14.18 15.57
N ASP A 300 18.93 -13.33 14.91
CA ASP A 300 18.51 -12.03 15.42
C ASP A 300 17.11 -12.12 16.07
N LYS A 301 17.09 -12.10 17.39
CA LYS A 301 15.87 -12.28 18.19
C LYS A 301 14.85 -11.13 18.00
N GLU A 302 15.31 -9.89 17.87
CA GLU A 302 14.41 -8.74 17.67
C GLU A 302 13.77 -8.80 16.28
N LEU A 303 14.56 -9.05 15.24
CA LEU A 303 14.07 -9.20 13.87
C LEU A 303 13.04 -10.33 13.78
N LYS A 304 13.34 -11.48 14.39
CA LYS A 304 12.41 -12.61 14.48
C LYS A 304 11.08 -12.22 15.14
N GLN A 305 11.11 -11.53 16.27
CA GLN A 305 9.91 -11.09 16.98
C GLN A 305 9.06 -10.12 16.13
N ASN A 306 9.70 -9.20 15.39
CA ASN A 306 8.99 -8.28 14.51
C ASN A 306 8.32 -8.99 13.34
N ILE A 307 8.97 -10.01 12.77
CA ILE A 307 8.38 -10.87 11.73
C ILE A 307 7.17 -11.64 12.28
N GLU A 308 7.30 -12.23 13.48
CA GLU A 308 6.22 -12.99 14.11
C GLU A 308 4.99 -12.12 14.39
N LYS A 309 5.19 -10.93 14.96
CA LYS A 309 4.11 -9.95 15.19
C LYS A 309 3.42 -9.52 13.88
N SER A 310 4.21 -9.25 12.84
CA SER A 310 3.66 -8.88 11.53
C SER A 310 2.84 -10.02 10.92
N PHE A 311 3.35 -11.26 11.01
CA PHE A 311 2.65 -12.45 10.56
C PHE A 311 1.30 -12.65 11.29
N GLU A 312 1.22 -12.38 12.60
CA GLU A 312 -0.02 -12.48 13.37
C GLU A 312 -1.09 -11.51 12.84
N LEU A 313 -0.71 -10.24 12.59
CA LEU A 313 -1.63 -9.25 12.01
C LEU A 313 -2.09 -9.64 10.60
N ILE A 314 -1.16 -10.08 9.74
CA ILE A 314 -1.46 -10.51 8.36
C ILE A 314 -2.41 -11.71 8.38
N SER A 315 -2.13 -12.70 9.24
CA SER A 315 -2.96 -13.91 9.36
C SER A 315 -4.36 -13.58 9.86
N SER A 316 -4.47 -12.70 10.86
CA SER A 316 -5.75 -12.26 11.39
C SER A 316 -6.61 -11.57 10.33
N LEU A 317 -6.02 -10.64 9.55
CA LEU A 317 -6.75 -9.97 8.48
C LEU A 317 -7.18 -10.95 7.38
N LYS A 318 -6.29 -11.88 6.98
CA LYS A 318 -6.63 -12.91 5.99
C LYS A 318 -7.77 -13.82 6.44
N GLN A 319 -7.77 -14.22 7.72
CA GLN A 319 -8.85 -15.06 8.28
C GLN A 319 -10.20 -14.34 8.33
N SER A 320 -10.20 -13.02 8.52
CA SER A 320 -11.45 -12.23 8.60
C SER A 320 -12.01 -11.82 7.24
N MET A 321 -11.16 -11.68 6.21
CA MET A 321 -11.53 -11.04 4.95
C MET A 321 -11.39 -11.95 3.71
N LEU A 322 -10.64 -13.04 3.77
CA LEU A 322 -10.38 -13.96 2.65
C LEU A 322 -10.99 -15.35 2.87
#